data_aa9c244b393e4a2a3528d261aabcb3b5
#
_entry.id   aa9c244b393e4a2a3528d261aabcb3b5
#
_cell.length_a   1.000
_cell.length_b   1.000
_cell.length_c   1.000
_cell.angle_alpha   90.00
_cell.angle_beta   90.00
_cell.angle_gamma   90.00
#
_symmetry.space_group_name_H-M   'P 1'
#
loop_
_entity.id
_entity.type
_entity.pdbx_description
1 polymer ?
#
loop_
_entity_poly.entity_id
_entity_poly.type
_entity_poly.pdbx_seq_one_letter_code
_entity_poly.pdbx_strand_id
1 'polypeptide(L)'
;MKELANIRNDVVGSLLRPPKLKEARVSYDEGRLSAADLRAIEDQCVRDAVRLQEEAGLAIVTDGEYRRLNFQDSFGESVSGFDAGRPSLKFYESRVEGSSPLQRWEIPDQGEHKSTAVAQRRPVVEKLRLARNAPLEEYRFVSQVTQRAAKVTLIGPDRISQRFDWQNSSAIYSNMDEFIADVVKVEREIISALVAAGCRYIQIDAPGYTAYVDKPSLDAMRARGENPDENFSRSLKADNAVIDGFDNVTFGIHLCRGNQRSMWHREGTYDDIAERLLNELKHDRFLFEYDTPRAGGFEPLRFLPRGKIIVLGLVSTKVPQLESVEELKKRIDQASQYAPLEQIAISPQCGFSSDVVGNLISEDDQKRKLAVVTETSRQVWG
;
A
#
# COMPACT_ATOMS: atom_id res chain seq x y z
N MET A 1 9.28 -8.34 -19.54
CA MET A 1 7.82 -8.20 -19.41
C MET A 1 7.09 -9.52 -19.24
N LYS A 2 7.34 -10.53 -20.08
CA LYS A 2 6.71 -11.85 -19.89
C LYS A 2 6.99 -12.51 -18.53
N GLU A 3 8.13 -12.22 -17.91
CA GLU A 3 8.48 -12.77 -16.58
C GLU A 3 7.59 -12.25 -15.46
N LEU A 4 7.31 -10.95 -15.40
CA LEU A 4 6.46 -10.36 -14.32
C LEU A 4 4.98 -10.77 -14.45
N ALA A 5 4.47 -10.97 -15.66
CA ALA A 5 3.11 -11.46 -15.88
C ALA A 5 2.88 -12.89 -15.35
N ASN A 6 3.96 -13.69 -15.26
CA ASN A 6 3.89 -15.08 -14.80
C ASN A 6 4.15 -15.25 -13.30
N ILE A 7 4.47 -14.17 -12.58
CA ILE A 7 4.71 -14.23 -11.15
C ILE A 7 3.39 -14.51 -10.41
N ARG A 8 3.38 -15.58 -9.61
CA ARG A 8 2.21 -16.08 -8.87
C ARG A 8 2.27 -15.84 -7.38
N ASN A 9 3.42 -15.46 -6.82
CA ASN A 9 3.54 -14.98 -5.45
C ASN A 9 3.98 -13.51 -5.45
N ASP A 10 3.34 -12.70 -4.64
CA ASP A 10 3.61 -11.27 -4.53
C ASP A 10 3.63 -10.83 -3.07
N VAL A 11 4.11 -9.64 -2.81
CA VAL A 11 4.05 -8.98 -1.49
C VAL A 11 3.48 -7.59 -1.67
N VAL A 12 2.83 -7.04 -0.66
CA VAL A 12 2.29 -5.67 -0.76
C VAL A 12 3.42 -4.64 -0.71
N GLY A 13 4.27 -4.69 0.33
CA GLY A 13 5.42 -3.77 0.37
C GLY A 13 6.14 -3.78 1.70
N SER A 14 5.50 -3.23 2.74
CA SER A 14 6.12 -3.03 4.05
C SER A 14 6.33 -4.32 4.84
N LEU A 15 7.46 -4.40 5.53
CA LEU A 15 7.81 -5.45 6.49
C LEU A 15 7.89 -4.87 7.90
N LEU A 16 7.82 -5.74 8.92
CA LEU A 16 8.01 -5.34 10.32
C LEU A 16 9.39 -4.72 10.50
N ARG A 17 9.44 -3.49 11.03
CA ARG A 17 10.70 -2.83 11.32
C ARG A 17 11.39 -3.52 12.49
N PRO A 18 12.65 -3.99 12.31
CA PRO A 18 13.38 -4.63 13.39
C PRO A 18 13.64 -3.65 14.55
N PRO A 19 13.72 -4.13 15.80
CA PRO A 19 13.94 -3.29 16.98
C PRO A 19 15.12 -2.33 16.83
N LYS A 20 16.26 -2.80 16.30
CA LYS A 20 17.46 -1.97 16.05
C LYS A 20 17.17 -0.74 15.18
N LEU A 21 16.26 -0.85 14.22
CA LEU A 21 15.90 0.28 13.36
C LEU A 21 15.00 1.28 14.11
N LYS A 22 14.05 0.80 14.91
CA LYS A 22 13.20 1.66 15.74
C LYS A 22 14.04 2.43 16.78
N GLU A 23 14.95 1.76 17.46
CA GLU A 23 15.86 2.38 18.43
C GLU A 23 16.78 3.41 17.78
N ALA A 24 17.29 3.14 16.56
CA ALA A 24 18.10 4.08 15.81
C ALA A 24 17.31 5.35 15.44
N ARG A 25 16.05 5.20 15.05
CA ARG A 25 15.17 6.35 14.76
C ARG A 25 14.88 7.20 16.00
N VAL A 26 14.58 6.57 17.13
CA VAL A 26 14.45 7.29 18.41
C VAL A 26 15.72 8.08 18.72
N SER A 27 16.89 7.44 18.61
CA SER A 27 18.17 8.09 18.85
C SER A 27 18.45 9.25 17.90
N TYR A 28 18.04 9.13 16.64
CA TYR A 28 18.14 10.20 15.65
C TYR A 28 17.19 11.36 15.98
N ASP A 29 15.93 11.08 16.30
CA ASP A 29 14.93 12.10 16.68
C ASP A 29 15.34 12.87 17.94
N GLU A 30 16.08 12.24 18.84
CA GLU A 30 16.64 12.85 20.06
C GLU A 30 18.02 13.52 19.84
N GLY A 31 18.53 13.54 18.62
CA GLY A 31 19.81 14.14 18.27
C GLY A 31 21.05 13.37 18.76
N ARG A 32 20.88 12.11 19.20
CA ARG A 32 21.97 11.23 19.68
C ARG A 32 22.64 10.41 18.58
N LEU A 33 22.03 10.34 17.42
CA LEU A 33 22.52 9.61 16.24
C LEU A 33 22.59 10.57 15.04
N SER A 34 23.65 10.50 14.24
CA SER A 34 23.75 11.30 13.03
C SER A 34 22.85 10.73 11.90
N ALA A 35 22.49 11.56 10.91
CA ALA A 35 21.77 11.11 9.73
C ALA A 35 22.56 10.05 8.94
N ALA A 36 23.88 10.13 8.89
CA ALA A 36 24.73 9.17 8.22
C ALA A 36 24.72 7.80 8.93
N ASP A 37 24.76 7.79 10.27
CA ASP A 37 24.71 6.55 11.03
C ASP A 37 23.32 5.91 10.95
N LEU A 38 22.23 6.70 11.02
CA LEU A 38 20.88 6.20 10.78
C LEU A 38 20.80 5.54 9.40
N ARG A 39 21.31 6.21 8.36
CA ARG A 39 21.32 5.67 7.00
C ARG A 39 22.06 4.35 6.90
N ALA A 40 23.21 4.21 7.56
CA ALA A 40 23.96 2.96 7.58
C ALA A 40 23.18 1.81 8.23
N ILE A 41 22.42 2.10 9.30
CA ILE A 41 21.55 1.13 9.97
C ILE A 41 20.37 0.76 9.06
N GLU A 42 19.72 1.74 8.42
CA GLU A 42 18.67 1.53 7.43
C GLU A 42 19.14 0.63 6.29
N ASP A 43 20.32 0.93 5.73
CA ASP A 43 20.92 0.15 4.63
C ASP A 43 21.14 -1.31 5.03
N GLN A 44 21.63 -1.56 6.23
CA GLN A 44 21.80 -2.94 6.72
C GLN A 44 20.44 -3.63 6.91
N CYS A 45 19.46 -2.94 7.50
CA CYS A 45 18.11 -3.49 7.67
C CYS A 45 17.45 -3.82 6.34
N VAL A 46 17.60 -2.98 5.31
CA VAL A 46 17.07 -3.26 3.97
C VAL A 46 17.75 -4.48 3.33
N ARG A 47 19.08 -4.66 3.48
CA ARG A 47 19.76 -5.89 3.02
C ARG A 47 19.19 -7.14 3.72
N ASP A 48 18.96 -7.06 5.02
CA ASP A 48 18.37 -8.14 5.80
C ASP A 48 16.93 -8.44 5.36
N ALA A 49 16.13 -7.41 5.06
CA ALA A 49 14.77 -7.51 4.53
C ALA A 49 14.72 -8.17 3.14
N VAL A 50 15.61 -7.80 2.25
CA VAL A 50 15.73 -8.41 0.91
C VAL A 50 16.09 -9.88 1.04
N ARG A 51 17.12 -10.20 1.84
CA ARG A 51 17.53 -11.59 2.08
C ARG A 51 16.40 -12.44 2.64
N LEU A 52 15.65 -11.94 3.63
CA LEU A 52 14.49 -12.63 4.20
C LEU A 52 13.44 -12.97 3.14
N GLN A 53 13.14 -12.06 2.23
CA GLN A 53 12.19 -12.27 1.14
C GLN A 53 12.73 -13.29 0.12
N GLU A 54 14.01 -13.25 -0.20
CA GLU A 54 14.66 -14.22 -1.08
C GLU A 54 14.70 -15.63 -0.47
N GLU A 55 15.02 -15.75 0.81
CA GLU A 55 15.00 -17.01 1.56
C GLU A 55 13.59 -17.60 1.68
N ALA A 56 12.57 -16.75 1.79
CA ALA A 56 11.18 -17.18 1.72
C ALA A 56 10.74 -17.64 0.32
N GLY A 57 11.55 -17.45 -0.71
CA GLY A 57 11.27 -17.89 -2.09
C GLY A 57 10.40 -16.92 -2.90
N LEU A 58 10.26 -15.68 -2.46
CA LEU A 58 9.49 -14.66 -3.21
C LEU A 58 10.16 -14.33 -4.53
N ALA A 59 9.38 -14.24 -5.60
CA ALA A 59 9.86 -13.85 -6.93
C ALA A 59 10.11 -12.34 -7.04
N ILE A 60 9.43 -11.55 -6.21
CA ILE A 60 9.50 -10.09 -6.13
C ILE A 60 9.94 -9.70 -4.73
N VAL A 61 10.80 -8.69 -4.62
CA VAL A 61 11.24 -8.15 -3.33
C VAL A 61 10.99 -6.64 -3.25
N THR A 62 10.85 -6.14 -2.02
CA THR A 62 10.78 -4.72 -1.70
C THR A 62 11.87 -4.35 -0.70
N ASP A 63 12.08 -3.06 -0.44
CA ASP A 63 12.94 -2.58 0.65
C ASP A 63 12.31 -2.73 2.05
N GLY A 64 11.09 -3.30 2.14
CA GLY A 64 10.30 -3.38 3.36
C GLY A 64 9.75 -2.04 3.83
N GLU A 65 9.93 -0.98 3.06
CA GLU A 65 9.59 0.41 3.41
C GLU A 65 10.32 0.89 4.70
N TYR A 66 11.51 0.37 4.93
CA TYR A 66 12.24 0.59 6.18
C TYR A 66 12.74 2.03 6.35
N ARG A 67 12.83 2.81 5.27
CA ARG A 67 13.21 4.22 5.32
C ARG A 67 12.03 5.16 5.59
N ARG A 68 10.79 4.65 5.52
CA ARG A 68 9.55 5.39 5.73
C ARG A 68 9.03 5.22 7.16
N LEU A 69 8.40 6.25 7.71
CA LEU A 69 7.62 6.15 8.95
C LEU A 69 6.19 5.65 8.67
N ASN A 70 5.69 5.94 7.46
CA ASN A 70 4.38 5.51 6.99
C ASN A 70 4.45 5.25 5.48
N PHE A 71 3.65 4.31 4.95
CA PHE A 71 3.64 3.97 3.52
C PHE A 71 3.40 5.20 2.60
N GLN A 72 2.74 6.24 3.10
CA GLN A 72 2.45 7.47 2.36
C GLN A 72 3.64 8.42 2.23
N ASP A 73 4.73 8.14 2.91
CA ASP A 73 5.95 8.95 2.86
C ASP A 73 6.64 8.86 1.49
N SER A 74 6.27 7.87 0.65
CA SER A 74 6.69 7.83 -0.75
C SER A 74 6.41 9.14 -1.50
N PHE A 75 5.31 9.80 -1.19
CA PHE A 75 4.96 11.11 -1.70
C PHE A 75 5.31 12.22 -0.73
N GLY A 76 4.91 12.09 0.54
CA GLY A 76 5.04 13.15 1.54
C GLY A 76 6.47 13.61 1.81
N GLU A 77 7.47 12.73 1.68
CA GLU A 77 8.89 13.07 1.79
C GLU A 77 9.53 13.49 0.47
N SER A 78 8.82 13.30 -0.64
CA SER A 78 9.32 13.61 -1.98
C SER A 78 8.96 15.01 -2.43
N VAL A 79 7.96 15.66 -1.81
CA VAL A 79 7.42 16.94 -2.27
C VAL A 79 7.69 18.09 -1.31
N SER A 80 7.85 19.28 -1.86
CA SER A 80 7.65 20.56 -1.16
C SER A 80 6.23 21.06 -1.39
N GLY A 81 5.80 21.99 -0.54
CA GLY A 81 4.50 22.66 -0.64
C GLY A 81 3.55 22.37 0.51
N PHE A 82 3.72 21.26 1.23
CA PHE A 82 3.02 21.06 2.49
C PHE A 82 3.62 21.93 3.61
N ASP A 83 2.79 22.28 4.59
CA ASP A 83 3.26 22.96 5.80
C ASP A 83 4.39 22.18 6.49
N ALA A 84 5.30 22.88 7.13
CA ALA A 84 6.43 22.28 7.79
C ALA A 84 6.00 21.42 9.00
N GLY A 85 6.48 20.20 9.08
CA GLY A 85 6.26 19.31 10.22
C GLY A 85 6.34 17.85 9.80
N ARG A 86 7.57 17.29 9.83
CA ARG A 86 7.74 15.82 9.69
C ARG A 86 7.29 15.15 10.98
N PRO A 87 6.36 14.17 10.93
CA PRO A 87 6.01 13.40 12.12
C PRO A 87 7.24 12.64 12.63
N SER A 88 7.46 12.65 13.93
CA SER A 88 8.49 11.83 14.59
C SER A 88 7.95 10.43 14.88
N LEU A 89 8.84 9.49 15.24
CA LEU A 89 8.41 8.17 15.73
C LEU A 89 7.47 8.30 16.94
N LYS A 90 7.76 9.19 17.89
CA LYS A 90 6.89 9.46 19.06
C LYS A 90 5.48 9.91 18.66
N PHE A 91 5.34 10.63 17.56
CA PHE A 91 4.03 11.01 17.04
C PHE A 91 3.17 9.80 16.67
N TYR A 92 3.75 8.77 16.05
CA TYR A 92 3.00 7.55 15.71
C TYR A 92 2.71 6.70 16.95
N GLU A 93 3.61 6.66 17.92
CA GLU A 93 3.43 5.90 19.17
C GLU A 93 2.39 6.52 20.09
N SER A 94 2.37 7.85 20.22
CA SER A 94 1.49 8.59 21.13
C SER A 94 0.02 8.63 20.70
N ARG A 95 -0.27 8.36 19.42
CA ARG A 95 -1.62 8.47 18.86
C ARG A 95 -2.47 7.19 18.95
N VAL A 96 -2.21 6.34 19.91
CA VAL A 96 -3.08 5.18 20.21
C VAL A 96 -4.33 5.58 20.97
N GLU A 97 -4.29 6.75 21.63
CA GLU A 97 -5.37 7.25 22.46
C GLU A 97 -5.97 8.52 21.86
N GLY A 98 -7.12 8.41 21.24
CA GLY A 98 -7.87 9.57 20.78
C GLY A 98 -8.65 9.33 19.51
N SER A 99 -9.95 9.21 19.62
CA SER A 99 -10.85 8.89 18.53
C SER A 99 -11.17 10.09 17.67
N SER A 100 -11.03 9.95 16.35
CA SER A 100 -11.91 10.67 15.43
C SER A 100 -13.27 9.98 15.45
N PRO A 101 -14.39 10.69 15.60
CA PRO A 101 -15.72 10.08 15.60
C PRO A 101 -16.13 9.43 14.28
N LEU A 102 -15.27 9.50 13.24
CA LEU A 102 -15.55 9.04 11.89
C LEU A 102 -14.78 7.78 11.49
N GLN A 103 -13.94 7.22 12.37
CA GLN A 103 -13.17 6.02 12.02
C GLN A 103 -13.25 5.01 13.15
N ARG A 104 -13.96 3.94 12.90
CA ARG A 104 -14.01 2.74 13.71
C ARG A 104 -12.83 1.86 13.34
N TRP A 105 -12.02 1.49 14.34
CA TRP A 105 -10.92 0.56 14.16
C TRP A 105 -11.19 -0.69 15.00
N GLU A 106 -11.04 -1.86 14.41
CA GLU A 106 -11.22 -3.14 15.05
C GLU A 106 -9.96 -3.99 14.97
N ILE A 107 -9.63 -4.67 16.07
CA ILE A 107 -8.64 -5.74 16.08
C ILE A 107 -9.39 -7.04 15.86
N PRO A 108 -8.95 -7.93 14.96
CA PRO A 108 -9.57 -9.24 14.78
C PRO A 108 -9.69 -9.95 16.13
N ASP A 109 -10.89 -10.49 16.42
CA ASP A 109 -11.24 -11.26 17.62
C ASP A 109 -11.13 -10.53 18.97
N GLN A 110 -10.89 -9.23 19.02
CA GLN A 110 -10.79 -8.45 20.28
C GLN A 110 -11.83 -7.33 20.41
N GLY A 111 -12.76 -7.20 19.47
CA GLY A 111 -13.80 -6.18 19.48
C GLY A 111 -13.31 -4.78 19.07
N GLU A 112 -14.18 -3.78 19.30
CA GLU A 112 -13.88 -2.41 18.92
C GLU A 112 -12.76 -1.81 19.77
N HIS A 113 -11.72 -1.33 19.10
CA HIS A 113 -10.75 -0.43 19.70
C HIS A 113 -10.92 0.97 19.11
N LYS A 114 -11.17 1.94 19.97
CA LYS A 114 -11.15 3.35 19.58
C LYS A 114 -9.72 3.80 19.46
N SER A 115 -9.13 3.68 18.27
CA SER A 115 -7.88 4.33 17.97
C SER A 115 -8.06 5.33 16.85
N THR A 116 -7.36 6.44 16.91
CA THR A 116 -7.26 7.36 15.79
C THR A 116 -6.32 6.77 14.76
N ALA A 117 -6.84 6.51 13.58
CA ALA A 117 -5.97 6.47 12.41
C ALA A 117 -5.15 7.76 12.39
N VAL A 118 -3.87 7.64 12.05
CA VAL A 118 -3.04 8.81 11.78
C VAL A 118 -3.51 9.44 10.47
N ALA A 119 -4.70 10.03 10.49
CA ALA A 119 -5.28 10.78 9.40
C ALA A 119 -4.95 12.25 9.61
N GLN A 120 -3.68 12.61 9.53
CA GLN A 120 -3.30 14.00 9.51
C GLN A 120 -3.62 14.55 8.12
N ARG A 121 -4.66 15.38 8.04
CA ARG A 121 -4.83 16.27 6.89
C ARG A 121 -3.77 17.34 7.02
N ARG A 122 -3.03 17.56 5.95
CA ARG A 122 -1.98 18.57 5.90
C ARG A 122 -2.39 19.69 4.96
N PRO A 123 -2.34 20.95 5.41
CA PRO A 123 -2.51 22.08 4.52
C PRO A 123 -1.32 22.23 3.59
N VAL A 124 -1.59 22.76 2.42
CA VAL A 124 -0.58 23.13 1.43
C VAL A 124 -0.39 24.63 1.49
N VAL A 125 0.85 25.06 1.58
CA VAL A 125 1.23 26.48 1.72
C VAL A 125 1.84 27.05 0.44
N GLU A 126 2.22 26.19 -0.52
CA GLU A 126 2.64 26.53 -1.88
C GLU A 126 2.29 25.40 -2.85
N LYS A 127 2.37 25.64 -4.17
CA LYS A 127 2.13 24.61 -5.19
C LYS A 127 3.09 23.43 -4.99
N LEU A 128 2.57 22.21 -5.10
CA LEU A 128 3.38 20.99 -4.94
C LEU A 128 4.43 20.88 -6.03
N ARG A 129 5.65 20.49 -5.64
CA ARG A 129 6.77 20.21 -6.54
C ARG A 129 7.58 19.06 -6.02
N LEU A 130 8.18 18.29 -6.92
CA LEU A 130 9.16 17.29 -6.56
C LEU A 130 10.41 17.97 -5.99
N ALA A 131 10.71 17.73 -4.73
CA ALA A 131 11.90 18.22 -4.04
C ALA A 131 13.01 17.18 -3.96
N ARG A 132 12.63 15.90 -3.75
CA ARG A 132 13.52 14.75 -3.65
C ARG A 132 12.79 13.52 -4.16
N ASN A 133 13.44 12.67 -4.90
CA ASN A 133 12.83 11.41 -5.32
C ASN A 133 13.22 10.28 -4.34
N ALA A 134 12.55 10.22 -3.19
CA ALA A 134 12.81 9.20 -2.18
C ALA A 134 12.59 7.77 -2.71
N PRO A 135 11.51 7.44 -3.46
CA PRO A 135 11.33 6.11 -4.04
C PRO A 135 12.45 5.70 -5.01
N LEU A 136 13.04 6.65 -5.74
CA LEU A 136 14.18 6.37 -6.62
C LEU A 136 15.43 5.98 -5.82
N GLU A 137 15.68 6.64 -4.68
CA GLU A 137 16.79 6.28 -3.81
C GLU A 137 16.60 4.90 -3.19
N GLU A 138 15.38 4.57 -2.76
CA GLU A 138 14.99 3.25 -2.26
C GLU A 138 15.22 2.17 -3.33
N TYR A 139 14.71 2.39 -4.55
CA TYR A 139 14.87 1.47 -5.67
C TYR A 139 16.35 1.23 -6.01
N ARG A 140 17.14 2.30 -6.15
CA ARG A 140 18.56 2.21 -6.50
C ARG A 140 19.35 1.37 -5.49
N PHE A 141 18.98 1.46 -4.22
CA PHE A 141 19.62 0.65 -3.19
C PHE A 141 19.23 -0.82 -3.32
N VAL A 142 17.93 -1.14 -3.42
CA VAL A 142 17.45 -2.52 -3.53
C VAL A 142 18.00 -3.18 -4.79
N SER A 143 17.99 -2.50 -5.94
CA SER A 143 18.48 -3.04 -7.20
C SER A 143 19.98 -3.40 -7.21
N GLN A 144 20.76 -2.88 -6.26
CA GLN A 144 22.18 -3.23 -6.08
C GLN A 144 22.38 -4.47 -5.19
N VAL A 145 21.38 -4.87 -4.41
CA VAL A 145 21.52 -5.94 -3.40
C VAL A 145 20.69 -7.19 -3.71
N THR A 146 19.97 -7.20 -4.83
CA THR A 146 19.20 -8.37 -5.29
C THR A 146 19.34 -8.59 -6.80
N GLN A 147 19.14 -9.84 -7.22
CA GLN A 147 18.94 -10.22 -8.63
C GLN A 147 17.47 -10.46 -8.96
N ARG A 148 16.57 -10.39 -7.97
CA ARG A 148 15.13 -10.53 -8.19
C ARG A 148 14.52 -9.23 -8.66
N ALA A 149 13.28 -9.29 -9.15
CA ALA A 149 12.53 -8.09 -9.49
C ALA A 149 12.28 -7.24 -8.24
N ALA A 150 12.84 -6.02 -8.23
CA ALA A 150 12.56 -5.05 -7.17
C ALA A 150 11.28 -4.29 -7.48
N LYS A 151 10.31 -4.37 -6.57
CA LYS A 151 9.06 -3.62 -6.63
C LYS A 151 9.16 -2.35 -5.79
N VAL A 152 8.63 -1.24 -6.32
CA VAL A 152 8.49 0.03 -5.61
C VAL A 152 7.01 0.29 -5.34
N THR A 153 6.70 0.74 -4.13
CA THR A 153 5.35 1.16 -3.73
C THR A 153 5.26 2.68 -3.70
N LEU A 154 4.21 3.22 -4.32
CA LEU A 154 3.85 4.65 -4.30
C LEU A 154 2.43 4.79 -3.74
N ILE A 155 2.12 5.96 -3.19
CA ILE A 155 0.76 6.27 -2.75
C ILE A 155 -0.07 6.80 -3.90
N GLY A 156 -1.32 6.33 -4.05
CA GLY A 156 -2.20 6.81 -5.13
C GLY A 156 -2.75 8.23 -4.91
N PRO A 157 -3.00 8.97 -6.01
CA PRO A 157 -3.61 10.31 -5.96
C PRO A 157 -4.92 10.38 -5.17
N ASP A 158 -5.77 9.36 -5.28
CA ASP A 158 -7.00 9.27 -4.49
C ASP A 158 -6.71 9.35 -2.99
N ARG A 159 -5.74 8.58 -2.50
CA ARG A 159 -5.39 8.59 -1.09
C ARG A 159 -4.73 9.89 -0.65
N ILE A 160 -3.91 10.51 -1.50
CA ILE A 160 -3.30 11.81 -1.23
C ILE A 160 -4.40 12.87 -1.08
N SER A 161 -5.40 12.88 -1.98
CA SER A 161 -6.52 13.82 -1.95
C SER A 161 -7.37 13.71 -0.69
N GLN A 162 -7.57 12.50 -0.15
CA GLN A 162 -8.31 12.28 1.09
C GLN A 162 -7.60 12.86 2.33
N ARG A 163 -6.29 13.14 2.23
CA ARG A 163 -5.48 13.75 3.29
C ARG A 163 -5.19 15.23 3.10
N PHE A 164 -5.69 15.80 2.05
CA PHE A 164 -5.56 17.20 1.77
C PHE A 164 -6.47 18.04 2.69
N ASP A 165 -5.90 19.02 3.37
CA ASP A 165 -6.67 19.97 4.16
C ASP A 165 -7.14 21.12 3.27
N TRP A 166 -8.28 20.89 2.61
CA TRP A 166 -8.88 21.87 1.72
C TRP A 166 -9.12 23.23 2.37
N GLN A 167 -9.65 23.23 3.59
CA GLN A 167 -10.05 24.46 4.27
C GLN A 167 -8.89 25.42 4.46
N ASN A 168 -7.71 24.88 4.78
CA ASN A 168 -6.50 25.68 5.01
C ASN A 168 -5.59 25.81 3.77
N SER A 169 -6.00 25.28 2.62
CA SER A 169 -5.20 25.29 1.39
C SER A 169 -5.86 26.05 0.23
N SER A 170 -7.06 26.57 0.43
CA SER A 170 -7.87 27.22 -0.62
C SER A 170 -7.22 28.49 -1.23
N ALA A 171 -6.24 29.09 -0.57
CA ALA A 171 -5.46 30.20 -1.11
C ALA A 171 -4.45 29.74 -2.20
N ILE A 172 -4.09 28.44 -2.22
CA ILE A 172 -3.09 27.86 -3.13
C ILE A 172 -3.75 27.11 -4.28
N TYR A 173 -4.81 26.35 -3.98
CA TYR A 173 -5.57 25.59 -4.95
C TYR A 173 -7.03 26.03 -4.97
N SER A 174 -7.55 26.38 -6.14
CA SER A 174 -8.92 26.87 -6.30
C SER A 174 -9.97 25.75 -6.27
N ASN A 175 -9.57 24.52 -6.59
CA ASN A 175 -10.42 23.33 -6.57
C ASN A 175 -9.58 22.04 -6.42
N MET A 176 -10.25 20.92 -6.16
CA MET A 176 -9.62 19.62 -5.97
C MET A 176 -8.93 19.10 -7.24
N ASP A 177 -9.48 19.40 -8.42
CA ASP A 177 -8.94 18.92 -9.69
C ASP A 177 -7.57 19.56 -9.97
N GLU A 178 -7.39 20.83 -9.62
CA GLU A 178 -6.11 21.53 -9.71
C GLU A 178 -5.05 20.91 -8.78
N PHE A 179 -5.43 20.57 -7.54
CA PHE A 179 -4.56 19.89 -6.61
C PHE A 179 -4.15 18.50 -7.12
N ILE A 180 -5.11 17.70 -7.58
CA ILE A 180 -4.87 16.36 -8.12
C ILE A 180 -3.99 16.41 -9.38
N ALA A 181 -4.14 17.43 -10.22
CA ALA A 181 -3.28 17.59 -11.40
C ALA A 181 -1.81 17.79 -11.01
N ASP A 182 -1.51 18.55 -9.98
CA ASP A 182 -0.14 18.71 -9.47
C ASP A 182 0.36 17.40 -8.80
N VAL A 183 -0.49 16.68 -8.08
CA VAL A 183 -0.15 15.35 -7.54
C VAL A 183 0.24 14.39 -8.67
N VAL A 184 -0.61 14.27 -9.69
CA VAL A 184 -0.35 13.41 -10.87
C VAL A 184 0.96 13.80 -11.55
N LYS A 185 1.22 15.10 -11.72
CA LYS A 185 2.46 15.60 -12.31
C LYS A 185 3.68 15.14 -11.52
N VAL A 186 3.68 15.31 -10.21
CA VAL A 186 4.79 14.90 -9.33
C VAL A 186 4.98 13.37 -9.35
N GLU A 187 3.89 12.59 -9.25
CA GLU A 187 3.96 11.13 -9.34
C GLU A 187 4.56 10.66 -10.67
N ARG A 188 4.21 11.29 -11.77
CA ARG A 188 4.78 11.00 -13.09
C ARG A 188 6.28 11.34 -13.17
N GLU A 189 6.73 12.41 -12.52
CA GLU A 189 8.15 12.75 -12.42
C GLU A 189 8.91 11.68 -11.61
N ILE A 190 8.33 11.20 -10.50
CA ILE A 190 8.89 10.08 -9.71
C ILE A 190 8.99 8.82 -10.56
N ILE A 191 7.90 8.42 -11.22
CA ILE A 191 7.84 7.22 -12.06
C ILE A 191 8.81 7.29 -13.23
N SER A 192 8.89 8.44 -13.91
CA SER A 192 9.83 8.63 -15.04
C SER A 192 11.28 8.35 -14.62
N ALA A 193 11.67 8.85 -13.45
CA ALA A 193 13.02 8.61 -12.93
C ALA A 193 13.24 7.15 -12.51
N LEU A 194 12.23 6.49 -11.91
CA LEU A 194 12.28 5.07 -11.58
C LEU A 194 12.44 4.20 -12.83
N VAL A 195 11.64 4.45 -13.86
CA VAL A 195 11.68 3.72 -15.14
C VAL A 195 13.02 3.92 -15.84
N ALA A 196 13.54 5.14 -15.85
CA ALA A 196 14.87 5.46 -16.39
C ALA A 196 15.99 4.74 -15.63
N ALA A 197 15.83 4.52 -14.32
CA ALA A 197 16.77 3.75 -13.51
C ALA A 197 16.64 2.23 -13.68
N GLY A 198 15.66 1.73 -14.45
CA GLY A 198 15.47 0.31 -14.72
C GLY A 198 14.36 -0.36 -13.90
N CYS A 199 13.60 0.38 -13.11
CA CYS A 199 12.43 -0.18 -12.40
C CYS A 199 11.38 -0.68 -13.41
N ARG A 200 10.87 -1.89 -13.18
CA ARG A 200 9.88 -2.54 -14.05
C ARG A 200 8.62 -3.01 -13.35
N TYR A 201 8.54 -2.85 -12.03
CA TYR A 201 7.34 -3.10 -11.26
C TYR A 201 7.10 -1.98 -10.26
N ILE A 202 6.00 -1.25 -10.43
CA ILE A 202 5.57 -0.16 -9.57
C ILE A 202 4.15 -0.46 -9.10
N GLN A 203 3.93 -0.43 -7.80
CA GLN A 203 2.62 -0.59 -7.19
C GLN A 203 2.10 0.75 -6.68
N ILE A 204 0.85 1.06 -7.01
CA ILE A 204 0.13 2.21 -6.48
C ILE A 204 -0.74 1.75 -5.31
N ASP A 205 -0.50 2.28 -4.12
CA ASP A 205 -1.31 1.98 -2.94
C ASP A 205 -2.51 2.92 -2.88
N ALA A 206 -3.68 2.37 -3.14
CA ALA A 206 -4.94 3.09 -3.25
C ALA A 206 -6.02 2.57 -2.29
N PRO A 207 -5.77 2.55 -0.96
CA PRO A 207 -6.75 2.09 0.03
C PRO A 207 -8.01 2.98 0.07
N GLY A 208 -7.99 4.12 -0.60
CA GLY A 208 -9.13 5.02 -0.72
C GLY A 208 -10.35 4.39 -1.37
N TYR A 209 -10.15 3.52 -2.34
CA TYR A 209 -11.25 2.88 -3.07
C TYR A 209 -12.19 2.05 -2.19
N THR A 210 -11.73 1.50 -1.09
CA THR A 210 -12.59 0.76 -0.16
C THR A 210 -13.55 1.66 0.63
N ALA A 211 -13.37 3.00 0.57
CA ALA A 211 -14.37 3.93 1.11
C ALA A 211 -15.68 3.94 0.32
N TYR A 212 -15.64 3.55 -0.96
CA TYR A 212 -16.81 3.53 -1.84
C TYR A 212 -17.68 2.26 -1.69
N VAL A 213 -17.26 1.31 -0.87
CA VAL A 213 -18.05 0.12 -0.47
C VAL A 213 -18.37 0.11 1.02
N ASP A 214 -17.81 1.03 1.78
CA ASP A 214 -17.98 1.15 3.23
C ASP A 214 -19.10 2.15 3.54
N LYS A 215 -20.22 1.66 4.08
CA LYS A 215 -21.40 2.50 4.33
C LYS A 215 -21.10 3.74 5.19
N PRO A 216 -20.36 3.65 6.34
CA PRO A 216 -20.01 4.82 7.12
C PRO A 216 -19.20 5.86 6.34
N SER A 217 -18.28 5.40 5.48
CA SER A 217 -17.49 6.29 4.61
C SER A 217 -18.35 7.01 3.58
N LEU A 218 -19.29 6.31 2.94
CA LEU A 218 -20.22 6.90 1.99
C LEU A 218 -21.14 7.94 2.66
N ASP A 219 -21.67 7.61 3.83
CA ASP A 219 -22.53 8.52 4.59
C ASP A 219 -21.76 9.79 5.02
N ALA A 220 -20.49 9.64 5.39
CA ALA A 220 -19.63 10.77 5.74
C ALA A 220 -19.29 11.65 4.52
N MET A 221 -19.08 11.08 3.32
CA MET A 221 -18.91 11.85 2.08
C MET A 221 -20.15 12.68 1.78
N ARG A 222 -21.34 12.06 1.80
CA ARG A 222 -22.61 12.73 1.57
C ARG A 222 -22.89 13.84 2.59
N ALA A 223 -22.57 13.61 3.87
CA ALA A 223 -22.72 14.61 4.93
C ALA A 223 -21.85 15.86 4.73
N ARG A 224 -20.72 15.72 4.03
CA ARG A 224 -19.86 16.84 3.61
C ARG A 224 -20.32 17.49 2.30
N GLY A 225 -21.42 17.04 1.71
CA GLY A 225 -21.90 17.53 0.41
C GLY A 225 -21.11 17.01 -0.79
N GLU A 226 -20.33 15.96 -0.61
CA GLU A 226 -19.58 15.30 -1.68
C GLU A 226 -20.47 14.28 -2.42
N ASN A 227 -20.24 14.14 -3.72
CA ASN A 227 -20.84 13.10 -4.54
C ASN A 227 -19.86 11.91 -4.64
N PRO A 228 -20.16 10.73 -4.04
CA PRO A 228 -19.27 9.58 -4.09
C PRO A 228 -18.95 9.09 -5.50
N ASP A 229 -19.90 9.14 -6.44
CA ASP A 229 -19.69 8.68 -7.82
C ASP A 229 -18.76 9.62 -8.61
N GLU A 230 -18.87 10.91 -8.38
CA GLU A 230 -17.94 11.90 -8.95
C GLU A 230 -16.54 11.74 -8.37
N ASN A 231 -16.43 11.55 -7.04
CA ASN A 231 -15.16 11.30 -6.37
C ASN A 231 -14.52 10.02 -6.91
N PHE A 232 -15.29 8.93 -7.02
CA PHE A 232 -14.80 7.67 -7.57
C PHE A 232 -14.31 7.83 -9.02
N SER A 233 -15.07 8.52 -9.86
CA SER A 233 -14.68 8.80 -11.25
C SER A 233 -13.42 9.65 -11.36
N ARG A 234 -13.25 10.64 -10.45
CA ARG A 234 -12.05 11.46 -10.37
C ARG A 234 -10.83 10.63 -9.97
N SER A 235 -10.99 9.72 -9.01
CA SER A 235 -9.94 8.82 -8.56
C SER A 235 -9.46 7.90 -9.68
N LEU A 236 -10.38 7.25 -10.42
CA LEU A 236 -10.04 6.41 -11.56
C LEU A 236 -9.25 7.17 -12.64
N LYS A 237 -9.67 8.40 -12.94
CA LYS A 237 -8.97 9.26 -13.92
C LYS A 237 -7.58 9.63 -13.45
N ALA A 238 -7.42 9.98 -12.18
CA ALA A 238 -6.14 10.38 -11.61
C ALA A 238 -5.14 9.22 -11.57
N ASP A 239 -5.56 8.04 -11.08
CA ASP A 239 -4.69 6.85 -11.03
C ASP A 239 -4.29 6.38 -12.42
N ASN A 240 -5.19 6.43 -13.41
CA ASN A 240 -4.85 6.16 -14.80
C ASN A 240 -3.87 7.20 -15.38
N ALA A 241 -4.04 8.47 -15.05
CA ALA A 241 -3.15 9.53 -15.55
C ALA A 241 -1.72 9.40 -15.02
N VAL A 242 -1.54 8.87 -13.80
CA VAL A 242 -0.22 8.62 -13.21
C VAL A 242 0.59 7.63 -14.03
N ILE A 243 -0.05 6.57 -14.53
CA ILE A 243 0.62 5.44 -15.20
C ILE A 243 0.59 5.52 -16.74
N ASP A 244 -0.15 6.46 -17.30
CA ASP A 244 -0.36 6.56 -18.76
C ASP A 244 0.94 6.85 -19.52
N GLY A 245 1.18 6.10 -20.62
CA GLY A 245 2.33 6.29 -21.51
C GLY A 245 3.65 5.73 -20.99
N PHE A 246 3.66 4.95 -19.89
CA PHE A 246 4.82 4.20 -19.44
C PHE A 246 4.78 2.78 -19.99
N ASP A 247 5.41 2.56 -21.13
CA ASP A 247 5.55 1.23 -21.71
C ASP A 247 6.63 0.41 -20.98
N ASN A 248 6.50 -0.92 -21.02
CA ASN A 248 7.46 -1.87 -20.44
C ASN A 248 7.60 -1.80 -18.91
N VAL A 249 6.60 -1.29 -18.22
CA VAL A 249 6.46 -1.30 -16.76
C VAL A 249 5.20 -2.06 -16.40
N THR A 250 5.27 -2.91 -15.40
CA THR A 250 4.10 -3.53 -14.78
C THR A 250 3.59 -2.60 -13.68
N PHE A 251 2.34 -2.20 -13.76
CA PHE A 251 1.70 -1.42 -12.72
C PHE A 251 0.72 -2.28 -11.91
N GLY A 252 0.98 -2.36 -10.61
CA GLY A 252 0.04 -2.92 -9.63
C GLY A 252 -0.78 -1.82 -8.97
N ILE A 253 -1.97 -2.17 -8.51
CA ILE A 253 -2.76 -1.31 -7.61
C ILE A 253 -3.20 -2.13 -6.40
N HIS A 254 -2.99 -1.59 -5.20
CA HIS A 254 -3.33 -2.27 -3.95
C HIS A 254 -4.48 -1.59 -3.23
N LEU A 255 -5.50 -2.39 -2.88
CA LEU A 255 -6.67 -1.99 -2.11
C LEU A 255 -6.75 -2.79 -0.82
N CYS A 256 -6.75 -2.09 0.31
CA CYS A 256 -6.99 -2.69 1.62
C CYS A 256 -8.09 -1.96 2.40
N ARG A 257 -8.50 -2.54 3.53
CA ARG A 257 -9.52 -1.98 4.42
C ARG A 257 -8.97 -1.36 5.70
N GLY A 258 -7.70 -1.05 5.67
CA GLY A 258 -6.96 -0.54 6.81
C GLY A 258 -6.02 -1.60 7.41
N ASN A 259 -4.86 -1.14 7.83
CA ASN A 259 -3.83 -1.99 8.41
C ASN A 259 -2.91 -1.15 9.31
N GLN A 260 -3.39 -0.81 10.50
CA GLN A 260 -2.61 -0.11 11.51
C GLN A 260 -2.67 -0.89 12.81
N ARG A 261 -1.50 -1.34 13.31
CA ARG A 261 -1.41 -2.15 14.54
C ARG A 261 -2.40 -3.33 14.52
N SER A 262 -2.43 -4.08 13.43
CA SER A 262 -3.38 -5.18 13.18
C SER A 262 -4.86 -4.76 13.06
N MET A 263 -5.19 -3.49 13.20
CA MET A 263 -6.57 -3.01 13.12
C MET A 263 -7.00 -2.75 11.67
N TRP A 264 -8.30 -2.83 11.45
CA TRP A 264 -8.98 -2.42 10.21
C TRP A 264 -10.09 -1.42 10.52
N HIS A 265 -10.56 -0.66 9.52
CA HIS A 265 -11.55 0.41 9.73
C HIS A 265 -12.61 0.51 8.64
N ARG A 266 -12.56 -0.34 7.62
CA ARG A 266 -13.55 -0.37 6.55
C ARG A 266 -14.04 -1.78 6.29
N GLU A 267 -15.31 -1.88 5.89
CA GLU A 267 -16.01 -3.12 5.62
C GLU A 267 -16.84 -2.97 4.35
N GLY A 268 -17.07 -4.06 3.63
CA GLY A 268 -17.91 -4.10 2.44
C GLY A 268 -17.29 -4.94 1.33
N THR A 269 -18.16 -5.52 0.51
CA THR A 269 -17.77 -6.32 -0.64
C THR A 269 -17.35 -5.41 -1.80
N TYR A 270 -16.57 -5.94 -2.75
CA TYR A 270 -16.18 -5.17 -3.94
C TYR A 270 -17.27 -5.06 -4.99
N ASP A 271 -18.43 -5.72 -4.83
CA ASP A 271 -19.46 -5.85 -5.86
C ASP A 271 -19.90 -4.51 -6.46
N ASP A 272 -20.13 -3.50 -5.61
CA ASP A 272 -20.64 -2.19 -6.04
C ASP A 272 -19.66 -1.39 -6.91
N ILE A 273 -18.36 -1.69 -6.83
CA ILE A 273 -17.32 -0.94 -7.56
C ILE A 273 -16.53 -1.79 -8.55
N ALA A 274 -16.60 -3.12 -8.46
CA ALA A 274 -15.71 -4.02 -9.18
C ALA A 274 -15.79 -3.87 -10.70
N GLU A 275 -16.98 -3.75 -11.27
CA GLU A 275 -17.13 -3.61 -12.70
C GLU A 275 -16.40 -2.39 -13.24
N ARG A 276 -16.61 -1.22 -12.63
CA ARG A 276 -15.95 -0.01 -13.03
C ARG A 276 -14.46 -0.05 -12.68
N LEU A 277 -14.12 -0.46 -11.46
CA LEU A 277 -12.75 -0.49 -10.99
C LEU A 277 -11.85 -1.34 -11.89
N LEU A 278 -12.27 -2.58 -12.17
CA LEU A 278 -11.47 -3.54 -12.93
C LEU A 278 -11.42 -3.22 -14.43
N ASN A 279 -12.49 -2.63 -15.01
CA ASN A 279 -12.54 -2.32 -16.44
C ASN A 279 -11.98 -0.93 -16.78
N GLU A 280 -12.12 0.07 -15.89
CA GLU A 280 -11.67 1.43 -16.17
C GLU A 280 -10.20 1.67 -15.75
N LEU A 281 -9.67 0.96 -14.72
CA LEU A 281 -8.26 1.07 -14.35
C LEU A 281 -7.35 0.36 -15.34
N LYS A 282 -6.28 1.05 -15.76
CA LYS A 282 -5.30 0.55 -16.73
C LYS A 282 -4.23 -0.35 -16.13
N HIS A 283 -4.17 -0.48 -14.81
CA HIS A 283 -3.18 -1.30 -14.09
C HIS A 283 -3.18 -2.75 -14.57
N ASP A 284 -2.03 -3.42 -14.48
CA ASP A 284 -1.83 -4.79 -14.92
C ASP A 284 -2.16 -5.82 -13.83
N ARG A 285 -1.95 -5.45 -12.56
CA ARG A 285 -2.13 -6.31 -11.41
C ARG A 285 -2.99 -5.62 -10.36
N PHE A 286 -3.97 -6.32 -9.83
CA PHE A 286 -4.89 -5.84 -8.80
C PHE A 286 -4.66 -6.62 -7.51
N LEU A 287 -4.09 -6.01 -6.48
CA LEU A 287 -3.80 -6.63 -5.19
C LEU A 287 -4.94 -6.31 -4.21
N PHE A 288 -5.86 -7.24 -4.04
CA PHE A 288 -7.07 -7.05 -3.26
C PHE A 288 -7.04 -7.85 -1.95
N GLU A 289 -7.46 -7.22 -0.85
CA GLU A 289 -7.62 -7.85 0.45
C GLU A 289 -8.80 -8.83 0.43
N TYR A 290 -8.50 -10.11 0.73
CA TYR A 290 -9.47 -11.21 0.81
C TYR A 290 -9.19 -12.17 1.99
N ASP A 291 -8.48 -11.73 3.03
CA ASP A 291 -8.08 -12.59 4.16
C ASP A 291 -9.25 -13.02 5.06
N THR A 292 -10.32 -12.23 5.10
CA THR A 292 -11.48 -12.47 5.97
C THR A 292 -12.80 -12.28 5.24
N PRO A 293 -13.94 -12.80 5.80
CA PRO A 293 -15.28 -12.57 5.23
C PRO A 293 -15.68 -11.10 5.08
N ARG A 294 -15.03 -10.18 5.78
CA ARG A 294 -15.21 -8.73 5.68
C ARG A 294 -15.05 -8.21 4.25
N ALA A 295 -14.25 -8.88 3.44
CA ALA A 295 -14.02 -8.54 2.04
C ALA A 295 -15.11 -9.06 1.09
N GLY A 296 -16.01 -9.92 1.56
CA GLY A 296 -16.99 -10.61 0.72
C GLY A 296 -16.44 -11.83 0.00
N GLY A 297 -17.17 -12.28 -1.01
CA GLY A 297 -16.83 -13.40 -1.88
C GLY A 297 -15.96 -12.98 -3.07
N PHE A 298 -15.75 -13.95 -3.98
CA PHE A 298 -14.94 -13.76 -5.19
C PHE A 298 -15.77 -13.41 -6.44
N GLU A 299 -17.08 -13.27 -6.32
CA GLU A 299 -18.00 -12.91 -7.42
C GLU A 299 -17.56 -11.65 -8.20
N PRO A 300 -17.01 -10.61 -7.56
CA PRO A 300 -16.47 -9.44 -8.25
C PRO A 300 -15.42 -9.74 -9.31
N LEU A 301 -14.68 -10.84 -9.17
CA LEU A 301 -13.61 -11.22 -10.11
C LEU A 301 -14.14 -11.58 -11.51
N ARG A 302 -15.44 -11.82 -11.69
CA ARG A 302 -16.07 -12.03 -13.01
C ARG A 302 -15.87 -10.83 -13.96
N PHE A 303 -15.59 -9.67 -13.41
CA PHE A 303 -15.33 -8.44 -14.17
C PHE A 303 -13.85 -8.25 -14.54
N LEU A 304 -12.96 -9.17 -14.12
CA LEU A 304 -11.53 -9.04 -14.41
C LEU A 304 -11.24 -9.17 -15.92
N PRO A 305 -10.69 -8.14 -16.58
CA PRO A 305 -10.41 -8.21 -18.01
C PRO A 305 -9.33 -9.25 -18.33
N ARG A 306 -9.40 -9.80 -19.54
CA ARG A 306 -8.33 -10.70 -20.03
C ARG A 306 -6.98 -10.00 -20.04
N GLY A 307 -5.94 -10.71 -19.64
CA GLY A 307 -4.57 -10.20 -19.60
C GLY A 307 -4.22 -9.40 -18.32
N LYS A 308 -5.18 -9.16 -17.43
CA LYS A 308 -4.93 -8.59 -16.11
C LYS A 308 -4.76 -9.71 -15.08
N ILE A 309 -4.06 -9.42 -14.00
CA ILE A 309 -3.83 -10.36 -12.90
C ILE A 309 -4.52 -9.86 -11.65
N ILE A 310 -5.32 -10.72 -11.01
CA ILE A 310 -5.75 -10.52 -9.63
C ILE A 310 -4.79 -11.19 -8.66
N VAL A 311 -4.26 -10.44 -7.72
CA VAL A 311 -3.41 -10.95 -6.64
C VAL A 311 -4.27 -11.01 -5.39
N LEU A 312 -4.60 -12.23 -4.99
CA LEU A 312 -5.48 -12.48 -3.84
C LEU A 312 -4.68 -12.35 -2.54
N GLY A 313 -4.97 -11.34 -1.77
CA GLY A 313 -4.43 -11.12 -0.43
C GLY A 313 -5.12 -12.05 0.57
N LEU A 314 -4.75 -13.32 0.59
CA LEU A 314 -5.38 -14.37 1.39
C LEU A 314 -4.72 -14.60 2.74
N VAL A 315 -3.43 -14.24 2.89
CA VAL A 315 -2.68 -14.46 4.12
C VAL A 315 -2.72 -13.20 4.97
N SER A 316 -3.33 -13.30 6.15
CA SER A 316 -3.51 -12.15 7.04
C SER A 316 -2.18 -11.69 7.65
N THR A 317 -1.91 -10.39 7.60
CA THR A 317 -0.78 -9.77 8.31
C THR A 317 -1.17 -9.23 9.69
N LYS A 318 -2.42 -9.43 10.10
CA LYS A 318 -2.99 -8.83 11.32
C LYS A 318 -2.91 -9.75 12.53
N VAL A 319 -2.90 -11.06 12.32
CA VAL A 319 -2.93 -12.07 13.37
C VAL A 319 -1.76 -13.06 13.22
N PRO A 320 -1.22 -13.61 14.32
CA PRO A 320 -0.09 -14.55 14.28
C PRO A 320 -0.48 -15.93 13.72
N GLN A 321 -1.79 -16.25 13.69
CA GLN A 321 -2.26 -17.53 13.18
C GLN A 321 -1.85 -17.71 11.72
N LEU A 322 -1.24 -18.85 11.42
CA LEU A 322 -0.80 -19.21 10.09
C LEU A 322 -1.92 -19.96 9.36
N GLU A 323 -2.21 -19.51 8.16
CA GLU A 323 -3.11 -20.20 7.22
C GLU A 323 -2.47 -21.50 6.73
N SER A 324 -3.26 -22.55 6.52
CA SER A 324 -2.76 -23.78 5.91
C SER A 324 -2.73 -23.66 4.38
N VAL A 325 -1.80 -24.37 3.75
CA VAL A 325 -1.70 -24.42 2.27
C VAL A 325 -3.00 -24.97 1.68
N GLU A 326 -3.62 -25.95 2.30
CA GLU A 326 -4.87 -26.57 1.86
C GLU A 326 -6.04 -25.58 1.87
N GLU A 327 -6.15 -24.75 2.92
CA GLU A 327 -7.17 -23.67 2.98
C GLU A 327 -6.93 -22.63 1.91
N LEU A 328 -5.68 -22.20 1.70
CA LEU A 328 -5.33 -21.24 0.67
C LEU A 328 -5.63 -21.78 -0.74
N LYS A 329 -5.30 -23.06 -1.02
CA LYS A 329 -5.65 -23.73 -2.28
C LYS A 329 -7.15 -23.75 -2.51
N LYS A 330 -7.93 -24.14 -1.49
CA LYS A 330 -9.41 -24.12 -1.56
C LYS A 330 -9.94 -22.73 -1.87
N ARG A 331 -9.36 -21.67 -1.29
CA ARG A 331 -9.75 -20.28 -1.57
C ARG A 331 -9.40 -19.88 -3.01
N ILE A 332 -8.25 -20.30 -3.52
CA ILE A 332 -7.85 -20.09 -4.92
C ILE A 332 -8.79 -20.85 -5.87
N ASP A 333 -9.17 -22.08 -5.56
CA ASP A 333 -10.14 -22.85 -6.33
C ASP A 333 -11.52 -22.17 -6.37
N GLN A 334 -11.97 -21.59 -5.28
CA GLN A 334 -13.19 -20.78 -5.24
C GLN A 334 -13.09 -19.54 -6.14
N ALA A 335 -11.98 -18.83 -6.10
CA ALA A 335 -11.74 -17.66 -6.94
C ALA A 335 -11.66 -18.03 -8.43
N SER A 336 -11.13 -19.22 -8.76
CA SER A 336 -10.99 -19.70 -10.13
C SER A 336 -12.34 -19.99 -10.83
N GLN A 337 -13.44 -20.02 -10.08
CA GLN A 337 -14.79 -20.09 -10.65
C GLN A 337 -15.21 -18.79 -11.33
N TYR A 338 -14.56 -17.67 -11.00
CA TYR A 338 -14.90 -16.33 -11.51
C TYR A 338 -13.81 -15.72 -12.39
N ALA A 339 -12.54 -16.12 -12.22
CA ALA A 339 -11.42 -15.67 -13.03
C ALA A 339 -10.52 -16.87 -13.40
N PRO A 340 -9.98 -16.96 -14.62
CA PRO A 340 -9.09 -18.04 -15.01
C PRO A 340 -7.87 -18.16 -14.08
N LEU A 341 -7.44 -19.37 -13.75
CA LEU A 341 -6.32 -19.62 -12.83
C LEU A 341 -5.02 -18.93 -13.26
N GLU A 342 -4.81 -18.81 -14.57
CA GLU A 342 -3.68 -18.06 -15.13
C GLU A 342 -3.74 -16.53 -14.93
N GLN A 343 -4.87 -16.01 -14.49
CA GLN A 343 -5.03 -14.61 -14.08
C GLN A 343 -5.00 -14.41 -12.56
N ILE A 344 -4.79 -15.48 -11.78
CA ILE A 344 -4.77 -15.44 -10.32
C ILE A 344 -3.32 -15.55 -9.81
N ALA A 345 -3.01 -14.80 -8.78
CA ALA A 345 -1.80 -14.89 -7.97
C ALA A 345 -2.16 -14.74 -6.48
N ILE A 346 -1.22 -15.00 -5.58
CA ILE A 346 -1.43 -14.92 -4.13
C ILE A 346 -0.45 -13.94 -3.47
N SER A 347 -0.88 -13.27 -2.40
CA SER A 347 -0.03 -12.43 -1.55
C SER A 347 -0.55 -12.40 -0.11
N PRO A 348 0.22 -11.81 0.83
CA PRO A 348 -0.36 -11.30 2.07
C PRO A 348 -1.44 -10.24 1.75
N GLN A 349 -2.41 -10.09 2.66
CA GLN A 349 -3.56 -9.19 2.45
C GLN A 349 -3.17 -7.70 2.44
N CYS A 350 -2.07 -7.35 3.11
CA CYS A 350 -1.48 -6.02 3.16
C CYS A 350 0.04 -6.14 3.47
N GLY A 351 0.74 -5.02 3.62
CA GLY A 351 2.05 -5.01 4.25
C GLY A 351 1.98 -5.42 5.73
N PHE A 352 3.11 -5.82 6.30
CA PHE A 352 3.19 -6.19 7.73
C PHE A 352 3.31 -4.97 8.65
N SER A 353 3.59 -3.80 8.11
CA SER A 353 3.85 -2.60 8.89
C SER A 353 3.58 -1.33 8.07
N SER A 354 2.32 -0.99 7.88
CA SER A 354 1.91 0.21 7.10
C SER A 354 2.39 1.52 7.73
N ASP A 355 2.69 1.52 9.02
CA ASP A 355 3.43 2.57 9.72
C ASP A 355 4.60 1.97 10.54
N VAL A 356 5.44 2.82 11.08
CA VAL A 356 6.65 2.44 11.83
C VAL A 356 6.37 1.57 13.06
N VAL A 357 5.17 1.62 13.62
CA VAL A 357 4.79 0.81 14.79
C VAL A 357 4.66 -0.65 14.42
N GLY A 358 4.02 -0.94 13.28
CA GLY A 358 3.82 -2.29 12.77
C GLY A 358 2.63 -3.03 13.38
N ASN A 359 2.36 -4.21 12.83
CA ASN A 359 1.29 -5.08 13.28
C ASN A 359 1.68 -5.88 14.53
N LEU A 360 0.68 -6.40 15.25
CA LEU A 360 0.83 -7.14 16.51
C LEU A 360 1.18 -8.62 16.27
N ILE A 361 2.19 -8.86 15.46
CA ILE A 361 2.75 -10.17 15.13
C ILE A 361 4.26 -10.14 15.26
N SER A 362 4.89 -11.29 15.41
CA SER A 362 6.33 -11.41 15.52
C SER A 362 7.02 -11.46 14.14
N GLU A 363 8.35 -11.23 14.12
CA GLU A 363 9.17 -11.45 12.93
C GLU A 363 9.13 -12.91 12.44
N ASP A 364 9.00 -13.88 13.36
CA ASP A 364 8.86 -15.29 13.00
C ASP A 364 7.49 -15.58 12.37
N ASP A 365 6.42 -14.93 12.82
CA ASP A 365 5.12 -15.01 12.16
C ASP A 365 5.19 -14.46 10.74
N GLN A 366 5.83 -13.29 10.55
CA GLN A 366 6.06 -12.71 9.23
C GLN A 366 6.81 -13.69 8.31
N LYS A 367 7.89 -14.31 8.77
CA LYS A 367 8.66 -15.30 7.99
C LYS A 367 7.79 -16.48 7.57
N ARG A 368 7.04 -17.07 8.53
CA ARG A 368 6.14 -18.21 8.25
C ARG A 368 5.03 -17.83 7.25
N LYS A 369 4.47 -16.62 7.37
CA LYS A 369 3.43 -16.12 6.46
C LYS A 369 3.98 -15.87 5.04
N LEU A 370 5.18 -15.36 4.89
CA LEU A 370 5.82 -15.27 3.57
C LEU A 370 6.11 -16.65 2.98
N ALA A 371 6.58 -17.59 3.79
CA ALA A 371 6.85 -18.97 3.36
C ALA A 371 5.57 -19.70 2.91
N VAL A 372 4.44 -19.53 3.61
CA VAL A 372 3.18 -20.16 3.19
C VAL A 372 2.63 -19.59 1.88
N VAL A 373 2.83 -18.30 1.61
CA VAL A 373 2.49 -17.70 0.30
C VAL A 373 3.27 -18.36 -0.82
N THR A 374 4.58 -18.53 -0.67
CA THR A 374 5.44 -19.12 -1.70
C THR A 374 5.19 -20.62 -1.86
N GLU A 375 4.98 -21.36 -0.77
CA GLU A 375 4.65 -22.78 -0.82
C GLU A 375 3.30 -23.02 -1.49
N THR A 376 2.29 -22.22 -1.17
CA THR A 376 0.98 -22.29 -1.84
C THR A 376 1.13 -22.00 -3.35
N SER A 377 1.88 -20.97 -3.70
CA SER A 377 2.15 -20.63 -5.10
C SER A 377 2.81 -21.81 -5.84
N ARG A 378 3.82 -22.42 -5.24
CA ARG A 378 4.52 -23.58 -5.81
C ARG A 378 3.60 -24.78 -6.01
N GLN A 379 2.66 -25.04 -5.08
CA GLN A 379 1.73 -26.16 -5.20
C GLN A 379 0.60 -25.94 -6.20
N VAL A 380 0.22 -24.71 -6.46
CA VAL A 380 -0.88 -24.39 -7.38
C VAL A 380 -0.39 -24.19 -8.83
N TRP A 381 0.75 -23.53 -9.00
CA TRP A 381 1.23 -23.14 -10.35
C TRP A 381 2.57 -23.79 -10.76
N GLY A 382 3.25 -24.51 -9.89
CA GLY A 382 4.55 -25.15 -10.13
C GLY A 382 5.70 -24.31 -9.64
#